data_0acd27da18478a6d8702c9c98a7682f5
#
_entry.id   0acd27da18478a6d8702c9c98a7682f5
#
_cell.length_a   1.000
_cell.length_b   1.000
_cell.length_c   1.000
_cell.angle_alpha   90.00
_cell.angle_beta   90.00
_cell.angle_gamma   90.00
#
_symmetry.space_group_name_H-M   'P 1'
#
loop_
_entity.id
_entity.type
_entity.pdbx_description
1 polymer ?
#
loop_
_entity_poly.entity_id
_entity_poly.type
_entity_poly.pdbx_seq_one_letter_code
_entity_poly.pdbx_strand_id
1 'polypeptide(L)'
;MKVVLVLSGGGAKALAHAGAFRALEQAGLTPSHIVGTSMGAVVGAALAAGVPFDQVRRRALGLRRKDVAPFDPLALVMGLFARSLIPASALRRTITRIVPKTRFEYLKIPLTVTATDLDTGDLVLLGGEERRGMEMDRRGRDIELVDALYASCALPLYFPPLDADGRRLADGGLRAVLPLKPALALEPNADMFVAVHVGPGFDEVLPPDRPSANLPRMIRAHGEAIRIMMAEQAERTVAEWPREGPRLVYVRPVAEREATFAVERVQEYVEMGYQATKKALG
;
A
#
# COMPACT_ATOMS: atom_id res chain seq x y z
N MET A 1 21.29 12.35 -8.05
CA MET A 1 19.88 12.42 -8.40
C MET A 1 19.08 11.89 -7.21
N LYS A 2 18.16 12.69 -6.66
CA LYS A 2 17.32 12.34 -5.52
C LYS A 2 16.03 11.70 -6.04
N VAL A 3 15.84 10.41 -5.80
CA VAL A 3 14.71 9.61 -6.28
C VAL A 3 13.76 9.31 -5.13
N VAL A 4 12.46 9.55 -5.32
CA VAL A 4 11.40 9.16 -4.38
C VAL A 4 10.59 8.03 -4.98
N LEU A 5 10.41 6.95 -4.22
CA LEU A 5 9.61 5.81 -4.64
C LEU A 5 8.22 5.88 -3.97
N VAL A 6 7.17 5.93 -4.79
CA VAL A 6 5.78 6.03 -4.35
C VAL A 6 5.05 4.74 -4.67
N LEU A 7 4.54 4.06 -3.63
CA LEU A 7 3.96 2.73 -3.71
C LEU A 7 2.48 2.75 -3.34
N SER A 8 1.62 2.43 -4.31
CA SER A 8 0.17 2.41 -4.08
C SER A 8 -0.29 1.23 -3.23
N GLY A 9 -1.46 1.37 -2.63
CA GLY A 9 -2.24 0.22 -2.16
C GLY A 9 -2.65 -0.69 -3.30
N GLY A 10 -3.01 -1.96 -3.00
CA GLY A 10 -3.47 -2.90 -4.04
C GLY A 10 -3.51 -4.37 -3.62
N GLY A 11 -3.49 -4.67 -2.32
CA GLY A 11 -3.54 -6.05 -1.82
C GLY A 11 -2.37 -6.90 -2.31
N ALA A 12 -2.62 -8.12 -2.77
CA ALA A 12 -1.59 -9.04 -3.26
C ALA A 12 -0.82 -8.50 -4.48
N LYS A 13 -1.45 -7.67 -5.32
CA LYS A 13 -0.80 -7.00 -6.46
C LYS A 13 0.40 -6.14 -6.04
N ALA A 14 0.44 -5.71 -4.77
CA ALA A 14 1.54 -4.89 -4.24
C ALA A 14 2.92 -5.59 -4.29
N LEU A 15 2.96 -6.90 -4.50
CA LEU A 15 4.24 -7.60 -4.72
C LEU A 15 4.95 -7.16 -6.02
N ALA A 16 4.23 -6.55 -6.97
CA ALA A 16 4.84 -5.90 -8.13
C ALA A 16 5.82 -4.77 -7.74
N HIS A 17 5.61 -4.13 -6.58
CA HIS A 17 6.53 -3.12 -6.05
C HIS A 17 7.94 -3.66 -5.80
N ALA A 18 8.07 -4.93 -5.37
CA ALA A 18 9.38 -5.55 -5.20
C ALA A 18 10.09 -5.73 -6.54
N GLY A 19 9.36 -6.11 -7.60
CA GLY A 19 9.90 -6.16 -8.96
C GLY A 19 10.32 -4.78 -9.47
N ALA A 20 9.49 -3.76 -9.23
CA ALA A 20 9.81 -2.38 -9.60
C ALA A 20 11.07 -1.88 -8.90
N PHE A 21 11.21 -2.16 -7.61
CA PHE A 21 12.41 -1.80 -6.86
C PHE A 21 13.68 -2.47 -7.42
N ARG A 22 13.61 -3.75 -7.77
CA ARG A 22 14.71 -4.45 -8.42
C ARG A 22 15.12 -3.81 -9.75
N ALA A 23 14.15 -3.35 -10.56
CA ALA A 23 14.45 -2.64 -11.81
C ALA A 23 15.17 -1.30 -11.56
N LEU A 24 14.77 -0.57 -10.49
CA LEU A 24 15.46 0.64 -10.04
C LEU A 24 16.91 0.35 -9.63
N GLU A 25 17.14 -0.67 -8.79
CA GLU A 25 18.49 -1.06 -8.37
C GLU A 25 19.40 -1.40 -9.58
N GLN A 26 18.87 -2.12 -10.56
CA GLN A 26 19.61 -2.46 -11.78
C GLN A 26 19.90 -1.25 -12.66
N ALA A 27 19.05 -0.23 -12.62
CA ALA A 27 19.29 1.05 -13.27
C ALA A 27 20.23 1.98 -12.47
N GLY A 28 20.78 1.52 -11.34
CA GLY A 28 21.64 2.31 -10.46
C GLY A 28 20.88 3.39 -9.68
N LEU A 29 19.56 3.26 -9.55
CA LEU A 29 18.68 4.21 -8.87
C LEU A 29 18.32 3.69 -7.48
N THR A 30 18.87 4.33 -6.44
CA THR A 30 18.50 4.03 -5.06
C THR A 30 17.53 5.10 -4.54
N PRO A 31 16.31 4.73 -4.14
CA PRO A 31 15.39 5.70 -3.55
C PRO A 31 15.95 6.32 -2.28
N SER A 32 15.85 7.64 -2.16
CA SER A 32 16.19 8.40 -0.96
C SER A 32 15.05 8.45 0.06
N HIS A 33 13.82 8.15 -0.39
CA HIS A 33 12.63 8.07 0.43
C HIS A 33 11.61 7.14 -0.23
N ILE A 34 10.87 6.39 0.57
CA ILE A 34 9.74 5.57 0.14
C ILE A 34 8.46 6.11 0.80
N VAL A 35 7.42 6.37 0.01
CA VAL A 35 6.09 6.74 0.51
C VAL A 35 5.10 5.69 0.06
N GLY A 36 4.42 5.05 1.00
CA GLY A 36 3.59 3.90 0.70
C GLY A 36 2.21 3.91 1.36
N THR A 37 1.25 3.27 0.70
CA THR A 37 -0.12 3.06 1.16
C THR A 37 -0.45 1.58 1.23
N SER A 38 -1.10 1.15 2.32
CA SER A 38 -1.64 -0.21 2.48
C SER A 38 -0.55 -1.27 2.25
N MET A 39 -0.81 -2.31 1.48
CA MET A 39 0.20 -3.34 1.16
C MET A 39 1.43 -2.78 0.42
N GLY A 40 1.32 -1.63 -0.25
CA GLY A 40 2.49 -0.91 -0.79
C GLY A 40 3.41 -0.41 0.32
N ALA A 41 2.87 0.06 1.43
CA ALA A 41 3.66 0.42 2.60
C ALA A 41 4.36 -0.80 3.24
N VAL A 42 3.69 -1.96 3.29
CA VAL A 42 4.27 -3.21 3.83
C VAL A 42 5.45 -3.68 2.97
N VAL A 43 5.29 -3.70 1.65
CA VAL A 43 6.39 -4.04 0.73
C VAL A 43 7.50 -2.98 0.82
N GLY A 44 7.12 -1.69 0.83
CA GLY A 44 8.05 -0.58 1.01
C GLY A 44 8.87 -0.68 2.29
N ALA A 45 8.26 -1.09 3.40
CA ALA A 45 8.95 -1.31 4.68
C ALA A 45 9.96 -2.45 4.61
N ALA A 46 9.64 -3.55 3.93
CA ALA A 46 10.59 -4.65 3.73
C ALA A 46 11.79 -4.20 2.90
N LEU A 47 11.56 -3.46 1.82
CA LEU A 47 12.60 -2.90 0.97
C LEU A 47 13.43 -1.86 1.72
N ALA A 48 12.79 -0.94 2.45
CA ALA A 48 13.44 0.06 3.28
C ALA A 48 14.30 -0.55 4.40
N ALA A 49 13.90 -1.71 4.94
CA ALA A 49 14.69 -2.48 5.89
C ALA A 49 15.94 -3.14 5.27
N GLY A 50 16.09 -3.05 3.94
CA GLY A 50 17.18 -3.70 3.20
C GLY A 50 17.03 -5.22 3.14
N VAL A 51 15.79 -5.73 3.17
CA VAL A 51 15.53 -7.16 2.94
C VAL A 51 15.86 -7.48 1.47
N PRO A 52 16.75 -8.44 1.21
CA PRO A 52 17.10 -8.82 -0.16
C PRO A 52 15.87 -9.23 -0.96
N PHE A 53 15.80 -8.82 -2.23
CA PHE A 53 14.69 -9.10 -3.14
C PHE A 53 14.22 -10.57 -3.09
N ASP A 54 15.15 -11.52 -3.19
CA ASP A 54 14.81 -12.96 -3.15
C ASP A 54 14.20 -13.39 -1.81
N GLN A 55 14.53 -12.72 -0.72
CA GLN A 55 13.93 -12.99 0.58
C GLN A 55 12.52 -12.41 0.68
N VAL A 56 12.28 -11.20 0.16
CA VAL A 56 10.93 -10.62 0.05
C VAL A 56 10.04 -11.56 -0.77
N ARG A 57 10.54 -11.99 -1.93
CA ARG A 57 9.84 -12.94 -2.81
C ARG A 57 9.52 -14.25 -2.11
N ARG A 58 10.50 -14.89 -1.45
CA ARG A 58 10.28 -16.16 -0.72
C ARG A 58 9.26 -16.02 0.41
N ARG A 59 9.31 -14.93 1.17
CA ARG A 59 8.34 -14.69 2.26
C ARG A 59 6.93 -14.50 1.72
N ALA A 60 6.79 -13.78 0.59
CA ALA A 60 5.52 -13.58 -0.08
C ALA A 60 4.95 -14.88 -0.68
N LEU A 61 5.78 -15.71 -1.33
CA LEU A 61 5.38 -17.02 -1.85
C LEU A 61 4.92 -18.00 -0.75
N GLY A 62 5.38 -17.78 0.49
CA GLY A 62 4.94 -18.57 1.66
C GLY A 62 3.58 -18.16 2.22
N LEU A 63 2.96 -17.09 1.71
CA LEU A 63 1.63 -16.64 2.14
C LEU A 63 0.54 -17.50 1.48
N ARG A 64 -0.44 -17.91 2.27
CA ARG A 64 -1.64 -18.59 1.77
C ARG A 64 -2.84 -17.70 2.01
N ARG A 65 -3.85 -17.79 1.14
CA ARG A 65 -5.09 -17.02 1.29
C ARG A 65 -5.70 -17.12 2.68
N LYS A 66 -5.71 -18.32 3.27
CA LYS A 66 -6.20 -18.58 4.63
C LYS A 66 -5.39 -17.89 5.74
N ASP A 67 -4.13 -17.53 5.48
CA ASP A 67 -3.26 -16.84 6.44
C ASP A 67 -3.49 -15.33 6.40
N VAL A 68 -3.81 -14.79 5.21
CA VAL A 68 -4.01 -13.37 4.95
C VAL A 68 -5.46 -12.94 5.20
N ALA A 69 -6.41 -13.76 4.78
CA ALA A 69 -7.84 -13.49 4.87
C ALA A 69 -8.59 -14.75 5.37
N PRO A 70 -8.43 -15.11 6.64
CA PRO A 70 -9.26 -16.15 7.24
C PRO A 70 -10.69 -15.63 7.41
N PHE A 71 -11.51 -15.76 6.36
CA PHE A 71 -12.93 -15.44 6.47
C PHE A 71 -13.59 -16.42 7.44
N ASP A 72 -14.12 -15.89 8.53
CA ASP A 72 -14.95 -16.65 9.44
C ASP A 72 -16.41 -16.61 8.93
N PRO A 73 -17.00 -17.75 8.51
CA PRO A 73 -18.41 -17.82 8.12
C PRO A 73 -19.35 -17.33 9.23
N LEU A 74 -18.98 -17.54 10.50
CA LEU A 74 -19.76 -17.07 11.64
C LEU A 74 -19.74 -15.52 11.75
N ALA A 75 -18.63 -14.87 11.38
CA ALA A 75 -18.56 -13.41 11.30
C ALA A 75 -19.50 -12.83 10.24
N LEU A 76 -19.81 -13.58 9.17
CA LEU A 76 -20.82 -13.21 8.18
C LEU A 76 -22.25 -13.30 8.74
N VAL A 77 -22.53 -14.30 9.57
CA VAL A 77 -23.84 -14.49 10.22
C VAL A 77 -24.03 -13.46 11.37
N MET A 78 -22.96 -13.16 12.11
CA MET A 78 -22.92 -12.15 13.15
C MET A 78 -22.65 -10.73 12.62
N GLY A 79 -22.56 -10.54 11.31
CA GLY A 79 -22.04 -9.36 10.62
C GLY A 79 -22.61 -8.01 11.04
N LEU A 80 -23.84 -7.94 11.53
CA LEU A 80 -24.43 -6.71 12.13
C LEU A 80 -23.80 -6.35 13.49
N PHE A 81 -23.13 -7.30 14.16
CA PHE A 81 -22.52 -7.13 15.48
C PHE A 81 -21.00 -7.36 15.47
N ALA A 82 -20.43 -7.85 14.34
CA ALA A 82 -18.99 -8.06 14.21
C ALA A 82 -18.29 -6.73 13.89
N ARG A 83 -17.15 -6.49 14.55
CA ARG A 83 -16.33 -5.29 14.29
C ARG A 83 -15.68 -5.31 12.91
N SER A 84 -15.47 -6.49 12.31
CA SER A 84 -14.85 -6.70 11.01
C SER A 84 -14.99 -8.14 10.55
N LEU A 85 -14.74 -8.40 9.25
CA LEU A 85 -14.80 -9.74 8.65
C LEU A 85 -13.53 -10.58 8.92
N ILE A 86 -12.41 -9.94 9.21
CA ILE A 86 -11.09 -10.56 9.40
C ILE A 86 -10.47 -10.02 10.69
N PRO A 87 -9.95 -10.88 11.57
CA PRO A 87 -9.35 -10.43 12.81
C PRO A 87 -8.03 -9.70 12.56
N ALA A 88 -7.76 -8.64 13.33
CA ALA A 88 -6.52 -7.84 13.26
C ALA A 88 -5.25 -8.70 13.34
N SER A 89 -5.28 -9.77 14.14
CA SER A 89 -4.14 -10.67 14.34
C SER A 89 -3.67 -11.36 13.05
N ALA A 90 -4.55 -11.61 12.07
CA ALA A 90 -4.19 -12.23 10.80
C ALA A 90 -3.33 -11.28 9.96
N LEU A 91 -3.76 -10.02 9.84
CA LEU A 91 -3.00 -9.00 9.11
C LEU A 91 -1.66 -8.69 9.81
N ARG A 92 -1.65 -8.53 11.13
CA ARG A 92 -0.41 -8.32 11.91
C ARG A 92 0.60 -9.45 11.72
N ARG A 93 0.17 -10.71 11.76
CA ARG A 93 1.04 -11.87 11.46
C ARG A 93 1.61 -11.82 10.04
N THR A 94 0.81 -11.40 9.07
CA THR A 94 1.27 -11.23 7.68
C THR A 94 2.34 -10.15 7.59
N ILE A 95 2.11 -8.99 8.21
CA ILE A 95 3.06 -7.87 8.24
C ILE A 95 4.38 -8.31 8.89
N THR A 96 4.35 -8.91 10.09
CA THR A 96 5.56 -9.33 10.80
C THR A 96 6.34 -10.44 10.07
N ARG A 97 5.66 -11.26 9.27
CA ARG A 97 6.33 -12.26 8.42
C ARG A 97 7.11 -11.61 7.27
N ILE A 98 6.59 -10.51 6.72
CA ILE A 98 7.20 -9.79 5.59
C ILE A 98 8.27 -8.83 6.08
N VAL A 99 7.98 -8.03 7.11
CA VAL A 99 8.82 -6.96 7.63
C VAL A 99 9.52 -7.39 8.90
N PRO A 100 10.86 -7.54 8.90
CA PRO A 100 11.62 -8.04 10.07
C PRO A 100 11.97 -6.94 11.08
N LYS A 101 11.58 -5.68 10.81
CA LYS A 101 11.86 -4.55 11.69
C LYS A 101 10.59 -4.09 12.41
N THR A 102 10.76 -3.58 13.61
CA THR A 102 9.65 -3.13 14.47
C THR A 102 9.53 -1.62 14.55
N ARG A 103 10.60 -0.88 14.21
CA ARG A 103 10.67 0.57 14.33
C ARG A 103 11.20 1.22 13.06
N PHE A 104 10.73 2.43 12.76
CA PHE A 104 11.15 3.21 11.59
C PHE A 104 12.65 3.53 11.58
N GLU A 105 13.25 3.77 12.74
CA GLU A 105 14.68 4.09 12.90
C GLU A 105 15.62 2.98 12.42
N TYR A 106 15.12 1.74 12.34
CA TYR A 106 15.92 0.60 11.87
C TYR A 106 15.85 0.39 10.36
N LEU A 107 15.16 1.26 9.64
CA LEU A 107 15.07 1.22 8.19
C LEU A 107 16.30 1.91 7.57
N LYS A 108 16.81 1.34 6.48
CA LYS A 108 17.95 1.91 5.72
C LYS A 108 17.55 3.05 4.81
N ILE A 109 16.30 3.04 4.36
CA ILE A 109 15.69 4.09 3.55
C ILE A 109 14.53 4.68 4.36
N PRO A 110 14.44 6.01 4.51
CA PRO A 110 13.29 6.66 5.11
C PRO A 110 11.97 6.18 4.50
N LEU A 111 10.99 5.88 5.36
CA LEU A 111 9.67 5.42 4.95
C LEU A 111 8.60 6.30 5.58
N THR A 112 7.67 6.76 4.76
CA THR A 112 6.41 7.35 5.21
C THR A 112 5.25 6.43 4.82
N VAL A 113 4.42 6.14 5.79
CA VAL A 113 3.22 5.29 5.66
C VAL A 113 1.98 6.16 5.77
N THR A 114 1.02 6.02 4.86
CA THR A 114 -0.24 6.75 4.92
C THR A 114 -1.29 5.97 5.69
N ALA A 115 -2.08 6.67 6.48
CA ALA A 115 -3.31 6.17 7.11
C ALA A 115 -4.43 7.20 6.98
N THR A 116 -5.65 6.83 7.31
CA THR A 116 -6.80 7.73 7.34
C THR A 116 -7.38 7.77 8.76
N ASP A 117 -7.55 8.95 9.30
CA ASP A 117 -8.31 9.16 10.52
C ASP A 117 -9.81 9.05 10.20
N LEU A 118 -10.51 8.08 10.80
CA LEU A 118 -11.93 7.85 10.54
C LEU A 118 -12.85 8.89 11.19
N ASP A 119 -12.35 9.62 12.19
CA ASP A 119 -13.15 10.59 12.92
C ASP A 119 -13.18 11.95 12.20
N THR A 120 -12.05 12.35 11.60
CA THR A 120 -11.93 13.62 10.87
C THR A 120 -11.95 13.45 9.35
N GLY A 121 -11.62 12.27 8.85
CA GLY A 121 -11.40 12.01 7.43
C GLY A 121 -10.04 12.48 6.92
N ASP A 122 -9.13 12.89 7.80
CA ASP A 122 -7.82 13.41 7.41
C ASP A 122 -6.86 12.31 6.97
N LEU A 123 -5.97 12.68 6.04
CA LEU A 123 -4.80 11.86 5.71
C LEU A 123 -3.76 12.02 6.81
N VAL A 124 -3.35 10.91 7.41
CA VAL A 124 -2.32 10.85 8.44
C VAL A 124 -1.04 10.25 7.85
N LEU A 125 0.10 10.93 8.06
CA LEU A 125 1.41 10.46 7.66
C LEU A 125 2.15 9.92 8.89
N LEU A 126 2.52 8.64 8.84
CA LEU A 126 3.16 7.91 9.92
C LEU A 126 4.62 7.59 9.55
N GLY A 127 5.54 7.76 10.50
CA GLY A 127 6.99 7.61 10.25
C GLY A 127 7.55 8.76 9.42
N GLY A 128 8.81 8.61 8.99
CA GLY A 128 9.54 9.67 8.30
C GLY A 128 10.29 10.59 9.26
N GLU A 129 11.23 11.38 8.74
CA GLU A 129 11.95 12.41 9.48
C GLU A 129 11.11 13.70 9.54
N GLU A 130 11.27 14.43 10.66
CA GLU A 130 10.64 15.73 10.83
C GLU A 130 11.16 16.72 9.78
N ARG A 131 10.29 17.23 8.92
CA ARG A 131 10.63 18.32 8.00
C ARG A 131 9.85 19.57 8.36
N ARG A 132 10.56 20.72 8.40
CA ARG A 132 10.00 22.03 8.73
C ARG A 132 8.82 22.35 7.81
N GLY A 133 7.64 22.63 8.40
CA GLY A 133 6.48 23.19 7.71
C GLY A 133 5.36 22.21 7.36
N MET A 134 5.53 20.91 7.56
CA MET A 134 4.39 19.97 7.59
C MET A 134 4.08 19.61 9.04
N GLU A 135 2.85 19.80 9.45
CA GLU A 135 2.35 19.16 10.66
C GLU A 135 2.30 17.65 10.42
N MET A 136 3.45 17.00 10.47
CA MET A 136 3.46 15.58 10.79
C MET A 136 2.92 15.48 12.19
N ASP A 137 1.85 14.76 12.33
CA ASP A 137 1.21 14.57 13.62
C ASP A 137 2.25 14.06 14.63
N ARG A 138 2.60 14.90 15.61
CA ARG A 138 3.59 14.57 16.64
C ARG A 138 3.24 13.26 17.35
N ARG A 139 1.96 12.89 17.40
CA ARG A 139 1.42 11.66 17.98
C ARG A 139 1.73 10.43 17.12
N GLY A 140 1.93 10.57 15.80
CA GLY A 140 2.32 9.47 14.91
C GLY A 140 3.81 9.09 14.96
N ARG A 141 4.63 9.77 15.76
CA ARG A 141 6.08 9.48 15.87
C ARG A 141 6.39 8.29 16.74
N ASP A 142 5.61 8.08 17.78
CA ASP A 142 5.84 7.01 18.74
C ASP A 142 5.16 5.70 18.33
N ILE A 143 4.47 5.69 17.17
CA ILE A 143 3.81 4.50 16.67
C ILE A 143 4.85 3.48 16.20
N GLU A 144 4.69 2.24 16.64
CA GLU A 144 5.52 1.15 16.13
C GLU A 144 5.28 0.91 14.63
N LEU A 145 6.33 0.53 13.90
CA LEU A 145 6.24 0.27 12.45
C LEU A 145 5.13 -0.73 12.11
N VAL A 146 4.97 -1.79 12.89
CA VAL A 146 3.94 -2.81 12.67
C VAL A 146 2.53 -2.23 12.83
N ASP A 147 2.33 -1.32 13.78
CA ASP A 147 1.06 -0.65 14.01
C ASP A 147 0.74 0.35 12.91
N ALA A 148 1.72 1.12 12.46
CA ALA A 148 1.58 2.01 11.33
C ALA A 148 1.20 1.26 10.04
N LEU A 149 1.88 0.15 9.77
CA LEU A 149 1.60 -0.71 8.61
C LEU A 149 0.22 -1.37 8.73
N TYR A 150 -0.16 -1.79 9.94
CA TYR A 150 -1.49 -2.33 10.20
C TYR A 150 -2.57 -1.28 9.93
N ALA A 151 -2.43 -0.07 10.50
CA ALA A 151 -3.37 1.03 10.28
C ALA A 151 -3.53 1.33 8.79
N SER A 152 -2.41 1.42 8.07
CA SER A 152 -2.39 1.66 6.61
C SER A 152 -3.12 0.59 5.80
N CYS A 153 -3.22 -0.64 6.30
CA CYS A 153 -3.89 -1.77 5.64
C CYS A 153 -5.28 -2.08 6.23
N ALA A 154 -5.72 -1.36 7.25
CA ALA A 154 -6.98 -1.62 7.94
C ALA A 154 -8.19 -1.09 7.13
N LEU A 155 -8.45 -1.73 5.97
CA LEU A 155 -9.60 -1.37 5.13
C LEU A 155 -10.92 -1.65 5.88
N PRO A 156 -11.80 -0.64 6.05
CA PRO A 156 -13.07 -0.80 6.72
C PRO A 156 -13.90 -1.96 6.16
N LEU A 157 -14.70 -2.58 7.00
CA LEU A 157 -15.41 -3.83 6.82
C LEU A 157 -14.50 -5.07 6.92
N TYR A 158 -13.32 -5.06 6.28
CA TYR A 158 -12.41 -6.20 6.30
C TYR A 158 -11.62 -6.29 7.61
N PHE A 159 -11.10 -5.17 8.12
CA PHE A 159 -10.30 -5.13 9.35
C PHE A 159 -10.81 -4.05 10.30
N PRO A 160 -10.68 -4.25 11.63
CA PRO A 160 -10.98 -3.19 12.57
C PRO A 160 -9.95 -2.06 12.46
N PRO A 161 -10.33 -0.80 12.68
CA PRO A 161 -9.37 0.29 12.72
C PRO A 161 -8.36 0.08 13.86
N LEU A 162 -7.22 0.75 13.77
CA LEU A 162 -6.28 0.87 14.88
C LEU A 162 -6.71 2.02 15.78
N ASP A 163 -6.98 1.73 17.03
CA ASP A 163 -7.16 2.75 18.06
C ASP A 163 -5.77 3.19 18.56
N ALA A 164 -5.36 4.41 18.25
CA ALA A 164 -4.08 4.99 18.64
C ALA A 164 -4.25 6.47 18.99
N ASP A 165 -3.79 6.86 20.18
CA ASP A 165 -3.80 8.25 20.68
C ASP A 165 -5.15 8.98 20.57
N GLY A 166 -6.25 8.24 20.83
CA GLY A 166 -7.61 8.76 20.78
C GLY A 166 -8.16 8.92 19.36
N ARG A 167 -7.52 8.33 18.34
CA ARG A 167 -7.94 8.32 16.94
C ARG A 167 -8.22 6.89 16.47
N ARG A 168 -9.09 6.77 15.50
CA ARG A 168 -9.36 5.52 14.80
C ARG A 168 -8.71 5.54 13.42
N LEU A 169 -7.53 4.93 13.29
CA LEU A 169 -6.78 4.90 12.05
C LEU A 169 -7.16 3.71 11.18
N ALA A 170 -7.41 3.97 9.91
CA ALA A 170 -7.79 2.99 8.90
C ALA A 170 -6.92 3.12 7.64
N ASP A 171 -7.21 2.30 6.62
CA ASP A 171 -6.44 2.22 5.37
C ASP A 171 -6.22 3.59 4.73
N GLY A 172 -4.97 3.91 4.47
CA GLY A 172 -4.56 5.17 3.83
C GLY A 172 -5.13 5.34 2.43
N GLY A 173 -5.52 4.24 1.78
CA GLY A 173 -6.14 4.26 0.45
C GLY A 173 -7.49 4.95 0.40
N LEU A 174 -8.18 5.13 1.53
CA LEU A 174 -9.40 5.92 1.59
C LEU A 174 -9.15 7.40 1.22
N ARG A 175 -7.91 7.89 1.42
CA ARG A 175 -7.52 9.29 1.15
C ARG A 175 -6.43 9.44 0.09
N ALA A 176 -5.52 8.45 -0.03
CA ALA A 176 -4.39 8.52 -0.94
C ALA A 176 -3.93 7.10 -1.33
N VAL A 177 -4.70 6.41 -2.20
CA VAL A 177 -4.34 5.07 -2.66
C VAL A 177 -3.01 5.08 -3.40
N LEU A 178 -2.70 6.12 -4.16
CA LEU A 178 -1.40 6.44 -4.73
C LEU A 178 -0.90 7.76 -4.12
N PRO A 179 0.02 7.73 -3.13
CA PRO A 179 0.33 8.91 -2.30
C PRO A 179 1.31 9.89 -2.96
N LEU A 180 1.04 10.31 -4.22
CA LEU A 180 1.88 11.25 -4.97
C LEU A 180 1.91 12.65 -4.36
N LYS A 181 0.74 13.20 -4.00
CA LYS A 181 0.66 14.54 -3.39
C LYS A 181 1.42 14.64 -2.07
N PRO A 182 1.22 13.72 -1.09
CA PRO A 182 2.03 13.74 0.13
C PRO A 182 3.51 13.49 -0.15
N ALA A 183 3.87 12.62 -1.11
CA ALA A 183 5.26 12.41 -1.46
C ALA A 183 5.93 13.67 -2.01
N LEU A 184 5.26 14.41 -2.90
CA LEU A 184 5.76 15.68 -3.44
C LEU A 184 5.91 16.73 -2.34
N ALA A 185 4.96 16.81 -1.42
CA ALA A 185 5.02 17.76 -0.32
C ALA A 185 6.15 17.43 0.67
N LEU A 186 6.42 16.13 0.93
CA LEU A 186 7.53 15.68 1.76
C LEU A 186 8.89 15.92 1.09
N GLU A 187 8.96 15.80 -0.23
CA GLU A 187 10.21 15.84 -1.00
C GLU A 187 10.13 16.83 -2.17
N PRO A 188 9.88 18.13 -1.92
CA PRO A 188 9.67 19.12 -2.98
C PRO A 188 10.91 19.35 -3.86
N ASN A 189 12.11 19.01 -3.35
CA ASN A 189 13.39 19.15 -4.04
C ASN A 189 13.91 17.81 -4.60
N ALA A 190 13.06 16.79 -4.75
CA ALA A 190 13.45 15.55 -5.42
C ALA A 190 13.56 15.78 -6.94
N ASP A 191 14.53 15.11 -7.57
CA ASP A 191 14.72 15.19 -9.02
C ASP A 191 13.70 14.33 -9.77
N MET A 192 13.31 13.18 -9.17
CA MET A 192 12.44 12.21 -9.81
C MET A 192 11.56 11.49 -8.80
N PHE A 193 10.30 11.29 -9.19
CA PHE A 193 9.37 10.40 -8.51
C PHE A 193 9.07 9.19 -9.39
N VAL A 194 9.23 7.99 -8.82
CA VAL A 194 8.83 6.75 -9.46
C VAL A 194 7.59 6.25 -8.75
N ALA A 195 6.44 6.35 -9.40
CA ALA A 195 5.14 5.99 -8.86
C ALA A 195 4.68 4.64 -9.43
N VAL A 196 4.64 3.63 -8.58
CA VAL A 196 4.18 2.30 -8.97
C VAL A 196 2.73 2.12 -8.51
N HIS A 197 1.82 2.05 -9.46
CA HIS A 197 0.38 1.97 -9.21
C HIS A 197 -0.16 0.58 -9.53
N VAL A 198 -0.52 -0.16 -8.51
CA VAL A 198 -1.17 -1.49 -8.57
C VAL A 198 -2.56 -1.48 -7.95
N GLY A 199 -3.01 -0.32 -7.48
CA GLY A 199 -4.31 -0.10 -6.89
C GLY A 199 -5.45 -0.13 -7.91
N PRO A 200 -6.68 0.21 -7.49
CA PRO A 200 -7.82 0.34 -8.37
C PRO A 200 -7.61 1.39 -9.47
N GLY A 201 -8.16 1.11 -10.65
CA GLY A 201 -8.18 2.01 -11.80
C GLY A 201 -9.37 1.69 -12.71
N PHE A 202 -9.69 2.57 -13.64
CA PHE A 202 -10.78 2.34 -14.60
C PHE A 202 -10.34 1.51 -15.81
N ASP A 203 -9.05 1.29 -15.96
CA ASP A 203 -8.42 0.43 -16.96
C ASP A 203 -8.40 -1.07 -16.58
N GLU A 204 -8.92 -1.44 -15.39
CA GLU A 204 -8.84 -2.80 -14.89
C GLU A 204 -9.73 -3.77 -15.65
N VAL A 205 -9.18 -4.97 -15.92
CA VAL A 205 -9.91 -6.09 -16.53
C VAL A 205 -10.50 -6.99 -15.45
N LEU A 206 -11.75 -7.39 -15.65
CA LEU A 206 -12.42 -8.38 -14.79
C LEU A 206 -11.90 -9.79 -15.07
N PRO A 207 -11.57 -10.59 -14.05
CA PRO A 207 -11.23 -11.98 -14.25
C PRO A 207 -12.45 -12.79 -14.69
N PRO A 208 -12.26 -13.86 -15.48
CA PRO A 208 -13.36 -14.70 -15.97
C PRO A 208 -14.18 -15.37 -14.85
N ASP A 209 -13.50 -15.79 -13.80
CA ASP A 209 -14.05 -16.55 -12.67
C ASP A 209 -14.75 -15.70 -11.61
N ARG A 210 -14.61 -14.37 -11.66
CA ARG A 210 -15.25 -13.39 -10.75
C ARG A 210 -15.34 -13.86 -9.30
N PRO A 211 -14.24 -13.96 -8.55
CA PRO A 211 -14.23 -14.47 -7.18
C PRO A 211 -15.22 -13.78 -6.23
N SER A 212 -15.52 -12.50 -6.47
CA SER A 212 -16.49 -11.74 -5.68
C SER A 212 -17.95 -12.16 -5.91
N ALA A 213 -18.25 -12.92 -6.97
CA ALA A 213 -19.63 -13.33 -7.28
C ALA A 213 -20.28 -14.12 -6.14
N ASN A 214 -19.47 -14.84 -5.34
CA ASN A 214 -19.91 -15.63 -4.20
C ASN A 214 -20.04 -14.82 -2.89
N LEU A 215 -19.69 -13.54 -2.88
CA LEU A 215 -19.82 -12.68 -1.73
C LEU A 215 -21.25 -12.11 -1.61
N PRO A 216 -21.73 -11.84 -0.38
CA PRO A 216 -23.00 -11.15 -0.18
C PRO A 216 -23.07 -9.83 -0.96
N ARG A 217 -24.25 -9.51 -1.48
CA ARG A 217 -24.46 -8.33 -2.33
C ARG A 217 -24.00 -7.02 -1.69
N MET A 218 -24.22 -6.84 -0.39
CA MET A 218 -23.79 -5.64 0.34
C MET A 218 -22.26 -5.52 0.40
N ILE A 219 -21.53 -6.61 0.61
CA ILE A 219 -20.06 -6.62 0.62
C ILE A 219 -19.52 -6.26 -0.76
N ARG A 220 -20.13 -6.81 -1.82
CA ARG A 220 -19.75 -6.43 -3.19
C ARG A 220 -20.00 -4.97 -3.49
N ALA A 221 -21.18 -4.45 -3.15
CA ALA A 221 -21.52 -3.05 -3.35
C ALA A 221 -20.56 -2.11 -2.60
N HIS A 222 -20.22 -2.43 -1.35
CA HIS A 222 -19.20 -1.70 -0.60
C HIS A 222 -17.83 -1.73 -1.29
N GLY A 223 -17.37 -2.92 -1.69
CA GLY A 223 -16.11 -3.07 -2.40
C GLY A 223 -16.04 -2.29 -3.72
N GLU A 224 -17.14 -2.29 -4.50
CA GLU A 224 -17.24 -1.51 -5.75
C GLU A 224 -17.20 0.00 -5.48
N ALA A 225 -17.93 0.49 -4.48
CA ALA A 225 -17.91 1.91 -4.12
C ALA A 225 -16.51 2.39 -3.72
N ILE A 226 -15.84 1.65 -2.82
CA ILE A 226 -14.48 1.96 -2.40
C ILE A 226 -13.51 1.91 -3.60
N ARG A 227 -13.63 0.90 -4.47
CA ARG A 227 -12.81 0.78 -5.67
C ARG A 227 -12.96 2.00 -6.59
N ILE A 228 -14.19 2.43 -6.86
CA ILE A 228 -14.45 3.60 -7.71
C ILE A 228 -13.83 4.86 -7.11
N MET A 229 -14.00 5.09 -5.81
CA MET A 229 -13.44 6.24 -5.12
C MET A 229 -11.91 6.24 -5.15
N MET A 230 -11.28 5.08 -4.93
CA MET A 230 -9.82 4.94 -4.99
C MET A 230 -9.28 5.10 -6.41
N ALA A 231 -9.99 4.59 -7.43
CA ALA A 231 -9.61 4.76 -8.83
C ALA A 231 -9.61 6.24 -9.23
N GLU A 232 -10.67 6.96 -8.91
CA GLU A 232 -10.79 8.41 -9.17
C GLU A 232 -9.65 9.20 -8.48
N GLN A 233 -9.34 8.86 -7.21
CA GLN A 233 -8.22 9.50 -6.51
C GLN A 233 -6.88 9.27 -7.22
N ALA A 234 -6.62 8.03 -7.68
CA ALA A 234 -5.38 7.69 -8.35
C ALA A 234 -5.25 8.44 -9.68
N GLU A 235 -6.30 8.45 -10.50
CA GLU A 235 -6.28 9.18 -11.78
C GLU A 235 -6.11 10.68 -11.58
N ARG A 236 -6.84 11.25 -10.63
CA ARG A 236 -6.74 12.68 -10.31
C ARG A 236 -5.35 13.06 -9.84
N THR A 237 -4.74 12.30 -8.93
CA THR A 237 -3.40 12.65 -8.40
C THR A 237 -2.32 12.59 -9.48
N VAL A 238 -2.47 11.72 -10.49
CA VAL A 238 -1.57 11.66 -11.65
C VAL A 238 -1.84 12.83 -12.61
N ALA A 239 -3.11 13.12 -12.91
CA ALA A 239 -3.50 14.20 -13.81
C ALA A 239 -3.10 15.59 -13.29
N GLU A 240 -3.12 15.77 -11.96
CA GLU A 240 -2.73 17.01 -11.28
C GLU A 240 -1.23 17.11 -11.00
N TRP A 241 -0.39 16.19 -11.53
CA TRP A 241 1.06 16.31 -11.36
C TRP A 241 1.58 17.58 -12.03
N PRO A 242 2.42 18.39 -11.34
CA PRO A 242 2.88 19.66 -11.87
C PRO A 242 3.70 19.48 -13.16
N ARG A 243 3.34 20.23 -14.21
CA ARG A 243 4.04 20.17 -15.51
C ARG A 243 5.48 20.70 -15.44
N GLU A 244 5.70 21.72 -14.61
CA GLU A 244 7.01 22.34 -14.34
C GLU A 244 7.56 21.85 -12.99
N GLY A 245 7.42 20.56 -12.71
CA GLY A 245 7.84 19.92 -11.47
C GLY A 245 8.92 18.87 -11.68
N PRO A 246 9.24 18.11 -10.64
CA PRO A 246 10.16 16.99 -10.75
C PRO A 246 9.62 15.93 -11.73
N ARG A 247 10.53 15.19 -12.37
CA ARG A 247 10.17 14.13 -13.31
C ARG A 247 9.30 13.08 -12.61
N LEU A 248 8.13 12.76 -13.20
CA LEU A 248 7.31 11.63 -12.79
C LEU A 248 7.50 10.47 -13.77
N VAL A 249 7.92 9.32 -13.22
CA VAL A 249 7.90 8.03 -13.91
C VAL A 249 6.70 7.25 -13.34
N TYR A 250 5.60 7.24 -14.08
CA TYR A 250 4.40 6.51 -13.68
C TYR A 250 4.41 5.11 -14.25
N VAL A 251 4.29 4.11 -13.39
CA VAL A 251 4.33 2.68 -13.73
C VAL A 251 3.05 2.01 -13.28
N ARG A 252 2.31 1.40 -14.21
CA ARG A 252 1.09 0.64 -13.93
C ARG A 252 1.26 -0.80 -14.39
N PRO A 253 1.89 -1.65 -13.57
CA PRO A 253 2.27 -3.00 -13.99
C PRO A 253 1.10 -3.98 -14.02
N VAL A 254 0.06 -3.78 -13.20
CA VAL A 254 -1.06 -4.70 -13.03
C VAL A 254 -2.37 -3.94 -13.07
N ALA A 255 -3.20 -4.24 -14.07
CA ALA A 255 -4.53 -3.65 -14.25
C ALA A 255 -5.62 -4.74 -14.15
N GLU A 256 -5.74 -5.35 -12.96
CA GLU A 256 -6.66 -6.45 -12.69
C GLU A 256 -7.60 -6.14 -11.53
N ARG A 257 -8.88 -6.46 -11.72
CA ARG A 257 -9.89 -6.43 -10.66
C ARG A 257 -9.84 -7.71 -9.81
N GLU A 258 -10.41 -7.62 -8.61
CA GLU A 258 -10.66 -8.76 -7.70
C GLU A 258 -9.40 -9.53 -7.25
N ALA A 259 -8.20 -8.99 -7.51
CA ALA A 259 -6.93 -9.63 -7.20
C ALA A 259 -6.37 -9.27 -5.79
N THR A 260 -7.17 -8.66 -4.93
CA THR A 260 -6.72 -8.18 -3.59
C THR A 260 -6.14 -9.31 -2.73
N PHE A 261 -6.67 -10.52 -2.84
CA PHE A 261 -6.23 -11.70 -2.07
C PHE A 261 -5.63 -12.82 -2.95
N ALA A 262 -5.23 -12.50 -4.19
CA ALA A 262 -4.66 -13.46 -5.15
C ALA A 262 -3.17 -13.71 -4.86
N VAL A 263 -2.87 -14.25 -3.67
CA VAL A 263 -1.49 -14.51 -3.21
C VAL A 263 -0.81 -15.65 -3.97
N GLU A 264 -1.53 -16.47 -4.70
CA GLU A 264 -1.01 -17.52 -5.58
C GLU A 264 -0.27 -16.95 -6.80
N ARG A 265 -0.57 -15.71 -7.21
CA ARG A 265 0.00 -15.05 -8.38
C ARG A 265 1.18 -14.11 -8.06
N VAL A 266 1.72 -14.19 -6.86
CA VAL A 266 2.80 -13.32 -6.37
C VAL A 266 3.99 -13.26 -7.34
N GLN A 267 4.44 -14.40 -7.88
CA GLN A 267 5.59 -14.45 -8.77
C GLN A 267 5.32 -13.71 -10.08
N GLU A 268 4.13 -13.83 -10.63
CA GLU A 268 3.69 -13.13 -11.83
C GLU A 268 3.66 -11.62 -11.60
N TYR A 269 3.09 -11.17 -10.48
CA TYR A 269 3.06 -9.74 -10.13
C TYR A 269 4.45 -9.14 -9.98
N VAL A 270 5.38 -9.86 -9.35
CA VAL A 270 6.78 -9.43 -9.22
C VAL A 270 7.41 -9.22 -10.59
N GLU A 271 7.23 -10.17 -11.51
CA GLU A 271 7.78 -10.06 -12.87
C GLU A 271 7.13 -8.92 -13.65
N MET A 272 5.82 -8.76 -13.57
CA MET A 272 5.10 -7.64 -14.21
C MET A 272 5.64 -6.29 -13.70
N GLY A 273 5.87 -6.17 -12.39
CA GLY A 273 6.44 -4.97 -11.78
C GLY A 273 7.84 -4.66 -12.31
N TYR A 274 8.68 -5.67 -12.41
CA TYR A 274 10.04 -5.54 -12.94
C TYR A 274 10.04 -5.08 -14.40
N GLN A 275 9.31 -5.77 -15.27
CA GLN A 275 9.29 -5.47 -16.71
C GLN A 275 8.68 -4.10 -17.01
N ALA A 276 7.56 -3.76 -16.36
CA ALA A 276 6.91 -2.47 -16.55
C ALA A 276 7.82 -1.31 -16.11
N THR A 277 8.52 -1.45 -14.98
CA THR A 277 9.42 -0.40 -14.47
C THR A 277 10.64 -0.27 -15.34
N LYS A 278 11.26 -1.39 -15.75
CA LYS A 278 12.40 -1.39 -16.67
C LYS A 278 12.06 -0.66 -17.98
N LYS A 279 10.88 -0.93 -18.54
CA LYS A 279 10.39 -0.25 -19.74
C LYS A 279 10.17 1.25 -19.53
N ALA A 280 9.67 1.65 -18.37
CA ALA A 280 9.38 3.05 -18.07
C ALA A 280 10.64 3.90 -17.78
N LEU A 281 11.72 3.26 -17.39
CA LEU A 281 13.01 3.92 -17.13
C LEU A 281 13.83 4.15 -18.42
N GLY A 282 13.56 3.44 -19.49
CA GLY A 282 14.26 3.48 -20.78
C GLY A 282 15.12 2.27 -20.97
#